data_115bc6d8160735b0081d63da731e6e10
#
_entry.id   115bc6d8160735b0081d63da731e6e10
#
_cell.length_a   1.000
_cell.length_b   1.000
_cell.length_c   1.000
_cell.angle_alpha   90.00
_cell.angle_beta   90.00
_cell.angle_gamma   90.00
#
_symmetry.space_group_name_H-M   'P 1'
#
loop_
_entity.id
_entity.type
_entity.pdbx_description
1 polymer ?
#
loop_
_entity_poly.entity_id
_entity_poly.type
_entity_poly.pdbx_seq_one_letter_code
_entity_poly.pdbx_strand_id
1 'polypeptide(L)'
;MALWLVHGAARGRGGEIELSLGQSVERLREKNLSLQIADRAIDWARGEHRRVSSFWYPSVSVTGAYLHMANRIEVEQPLSRFTDPAKDFIHSILPDDQIISGLLDHIGTYTLRFPLAPQDVATIDANVTWPVFAGGKRIYAGRIGRTMVEVAEVNRAQVGAQMQTLLVESYFGLRLGMSVVEVREQTLRALERHYRDALKLEASGMINKADRLFVEVSMDEARRALETARKDLDVAQSALKALIRIDSAVDVRPVSPLFINDTLPSPERFKALARDNSYALNQLGLQSDAAENELRMSRTGYAPEIALFGKHTLYSHGIRKNLLPRTVVGAGFT
;
A
#
# COMPACT_ATOMS: atom_id res chain seq x y z
N MET A 1 16.15 -20.24 -26.99
CA MET A 1 16.53 -21.55 -26.49
C MET A 1 17.99 -21.44 -26.04
N ALA A 2 18.25 -21.06 -24.81
CA ALA A 2 19.58 -20.92 -24.23
C ALA A 2 19.55 -21.61 -22.87
N LEU A 3 20.22 -22.77 -22.80
CA LEU A 3 20.39 -23.59 -21.61
C LEU A 3 21.18 -22.81 -20.55
N TRP A 4 20.60 -22.55 -19.42
CA TRP A 4 21.28 -22.16 -18.19
C TRP A 4 21.71 -23.43 -17.46
N LEU A 5 23.00 -23.69 -17.48
CA LEU A 5 23.66 -24.67 -16.60
C LEU A 5 23.66 -24.07 -15.16
N VAL A 6 22.70 -24.52 -14.36
CA VAL A 6 22.73 -24.34 -12.91
C VAL A 6 23.76 -25.33 -12.36
N HIS A 7 24.96 -24.85 -12.02
CA HIS A 7 25.92 -25.62 -11.24
C HIS A 7 25.44 -25.69 -9.80
N GLY A 8 25.21 -26.91 -9.36
CA GLY A 8 24.74 -27.25 -8.04
C GLY A 8 25.62 -26.69 -6.91
N ALA A 9 25.00 -26.10 -5.93
CA ALA A 9 25.61 -25.65 -4.71
C ALA A 9 26.04 -26.87 -3.87
N ALA A 10 27.34 -27.12 -3.79
CA ALA A 10 27.92 -27.95 -2.76
C ALA A 10 27.79 -27.20 -1.42
N ARG A 11 27.11 -27.78 -0.46
CA ARG A 11 27.07 -27.34 0.93
C ARG A 11 28.45 -27.65 1.58
N GLY A 12 29.31 -26.65 1.58
CA GLY A 12 30.57 -26.65 2.35
C GLY A 12 30.83 -25.22 2.80
N ARG A 13 31.29 -25.05 4.02
CA ARG A 13 31.63 -23.78 4.71
C ARG A 13 32.02 -22.65 3.77
N GLY A 14 31.27 -21.54 3.80
CA GLY A 14 31.63 -20.25 3.24
C GLY A 14 32.08 -20.28 1.78
N GLY A 15 31.16 -20.47 0.83
CA GLY A 15 31.49 -20.32 -0.60
C GLY A 15 31.71 -18.84 -0.90
N GLU A 16 32.85 -18.50 -1.56
CA GLU A 16 33.09 -17.18 -2.13
C GLU A 16 32.48 -17.13 -3.54
N ILE A 17 31.74 -16.06 -3.84
CA ILE A 17 31.18 -15.82 -5.18
C ILE A 17 31.82 -14.59 -5.78
N GLU A 18 32.47 -14.77 -6.92
CA GLU A 18 32.95 -13.64 -7.72
C GLU A 18 31.81 -13.01 -8.52
N LEU A 19 31.62 -11.70 -8.38
CA LEU A 19 30.59 -10.94 -9.08
C LEU A 19 31.20 -9.70 -9.75
N SER A 20 30.86 -9.51 -11.04
CA SER A 20 31.09 -8.25 -11.72
C SER A 20 29.99 -7.24 -11.34
N LEU A 21 30.26 -5.95 -11.58
CA LEU A 21 29.24 -4.90 -11.39
C LEU A 21 27.97 -5.18 -12.21
N GLY A 22 28.13 -5.60 -13.49
CA GLY A 22 26.99 -5.93 -14.36
C GLY A 22 26.12 -7.06 -13.80
N GLN A 23 26.74 -8.16 -13.33
CA GLN A 23 25.99 -9.25 -12.67
C GLN A 23 25.31 -8.81 -11.38
N SER A 24 25.93 -7.90 -10.64
CA SER A 24 25.33 -7.33 -9.43
C SER A 24 24.12 -6.45 -9.76
N VAL A 25 24.15 -5.68 -10.87
CA VAL A 25 23.01 -4.89 -11.36
C VAL A 25 21.86 -5.79 -11.77
N GLU A 26 22.12 -6.85 -12.52
CA GLU A 26 21.09 -7.83 -12.91
C GLU A 26 20.41 -8.44 -11.68
N ARG A 27 21.22 -8.88 -10.71
CA ARG A 27 20.72 -9.47 -9.48
C ARG A 27 19.92 -8.48 -8.64
N LEU A 28 20.35 -7.20 -8.60
CA LEU A 28 19.60 -6.12 -7.95
C LEU A 28 18.21 -6.00 -8.58
N ARG A 29 18.12 -5.94 -9.91
CA ARG A 29 16.86 -5.79 -10.64
C ARG A 29 15.88 -6.93 -10.36
N GLU A 30 16.39 -8.16 -10.26
CA GLU A 30 15.56 -9.35 -10.05
C GLU A 30 15.15 -9.55 -8.58
N LYS A 31 16.05 -9.27 -7.63
CA LYS A 31 15.90 -9.73 -6.26
C LYS A 31 15.70 -8.63 -5.22
N ASN A 32 15.95 -7.37 -5.57
CA ASN A 32 15.84 -6.28 -4.61
C ASN A 32 14.40 -6.05 -4.16
N LEU A 33 14.18 -6.00 -2.84
CA LEU A 33 12.85 -5.84 -2.26
C LEU A 33 12.25 -4.46 -2.52
N SER A 34 13.05 -3.40 -2.51
CA SER A 34 12.57 -2.04 -2.75
C SER A 34 11.99 -1.90 -4.16
N LEU A 35 12.62 -2.55 -5.14
CA LEU A 35 12.08 -2.61 -6.52
C LEU A 35 10.78 -3.41 -6.59
N GLN A 36 10.73 -4.56 -5.92
CA GLN A 36 9.50 -5.37 -5.88
C GLN A 36 8.34 -4.63 -5.19
N ILE A 37 8.63 -3.89 -4.11
CA ILE A 37 7.62 -3.04 -3.44
C ILE A 37 7.12 -1.96 -4.40
N ALA A 38 8.01 -1.31 -5.14
CA ALA A 38 7.64 -0.29 -6.12
C ALA A 38 6.81 -0.88 -7.28
N ASP A 39 7.13 -2.09 -7.76
CA ASP A 39 6.35 -2.80 -8.78
C ASP A 39 4.92 -3.14 -8.24
N ARG A 40 4.79 -3.57 -6.96
CA ARG A 40 3.48 -3.78 -6.34
C ARG A 40 2.69 -2.49 -6.11
N ALA A 41 3.36 -1.36 -5.91
CA ALA A 41 2.70 -0.06 -5.84
C ALA A 41 2.06 0.33 -7.19
N ILE A 42 2.71 -0.01 -8.32
CA ILE A 42 2.12 0.15 -9.66
C ILE A 42 0.89 -0.75 -9.82
N ASP A 43 0.99 -2.03 -9.44
CA ASP A 43 -0.14 -2.98 -9.52
C ASP A 43 -1.33 -2.47 -8.69
N TRP A 44 -1.07 -1.94 -7.51
CA TRP A 44 -2.09 -1.34 -6.65
C TRP A 44 -2.73 -0.11 -7.30
N ALA A 45 -1.94 0.82 -7.84
CA ALA A 45 -2.44 2.01 -8.54
C ALA A 45 -3.31 1.64 -9.75
N ARG A 46 -2.90 0.62 -10.52
CA ARG A 46 -3.70 0.07 -11.62
C ARG A 46 -5.00 -0.57 -11.13
N GLY A 47 -4.98 -1.23 -9.99
CA GLY A 47 -6.18 -1.76 -9.32
C GLY A 47 -7.16 -0.64 -8.96
N GLU A 48 -6.66 0.44 -8.35
CA GLU A 48 -7.46 1.62 -8.01
C GLU A 48 -8.04 2.32 -9.25
N HIS A 49 -7.25 2.47 -10.30
CA HIS A 49 -7.77 3.03 -11.56
C HIS A 49 -8.90 2.16 -12.14
N ARG A 50 -8.79 0.82 -12.09
CA ARG A 50 -9.88 -0.09 -12.50
C ARG A 50 -11.10 0.05 -11.61
N ARG A 51 -10.92 0.21 -10.30
CA ARG A 51 -12.00 0.44 -9.34
C ARG A 51 -12.76 1.74 -9.65
N VAL A 52 -12.05 2.82 -9.96
CA VAL A 52 -12.68 4.08 -10.40
C VAL A 52 -13.42 3.89 -11.72
N SER A 53 -12.86 3.13 -12.65
CA SER A 53 -13.50 2.82 -13.93
C SER A 53 -14.76 1.97 -13.78
N SER A 54 -14.90 1.19 -12.69
CA SER A 54 -16.11 0.40 -12.43
C SER A 54 -17.36 1.24 -12.18
N PHE A 55 -17.22 2.52 -11.84
CA PHE A 55 -18.37 3.45 -11.71
C PHE A 55 -19.14 3.72 -13.03
N TRP A 56 -18.61 3.27 -14.18
CA TRP A 56 -19.34 3.28 -15.44
C TRP A 56 -20.41 2.18 -15.53
N TYR A 57 -20.34 1.17 -14.68
CA TYR A 57 -21.21 0.00 -14.67
C TYR A 57 -22.16 0.03 -13.47
N PRO A 58 -23.29 -0.66 -13.56
CA PRO A 58 -24.17 -0.84 -12.41
C PRO A 58 -23.47 -1.60 -11.29
N SER A 59 -23.65 -1.14 -10.06
CA SER A 59 -23.23 -1.86 -8.86
C SER A 59 -24.35 -2.78 -8.40
N VAL A 60 -24.02 -4.01 -8.08
CA VAL A 60 -24.95 -5.01 -7.52
C VAL A 60 -24.48 -5.36 -6.12
N SER A 61 -25.41 -5.30 -5.16
CA SER A 61 -25.14 -5.68 -3.78
C SER A 61 -26.27 -6.53 -3.22
N VAL A 62 -25.93 -7.44 -2.31
CA VAL A 62 -26.91 -8.19 -1.52
C VAL A 62 -26.78 -7.74 -0.07
N THR A 63 -27.88 -7.30 0.51
CA THR A 63 -27.93 -6.83 1.90
C THR A 63 -28.90 -7.71 2.69
N GLY A 64 -28.51 -8.18 3.86
CA GLY A 64 -29.37 -8.86 4.81
C GLY A 64 -29.52 -8.02 6.07
N ALA A 65 -30.74 -7.93 6.59
CA ALA A 65 -31.06 -7.27 7.83
C ALA A 65 -31.96 -8.16 8.69
N TYR A 66 -31.68 -8.20 9.99
CA TYR A 66 -32.57 -8.76 11.00
C TYR A 66 -32.81 -7.69 12.05
N LEU A 67 -34.07 -7.46 12.37
CA LEU A 67 -34.50 -6.49 13.34
C LEU A 67 -35.41 -7.19 14.35
N HIS A 68 -35.10 -7.04 15.63
CA HIS A 68 -35.98 -7.40 16.73
C HIS A 68 -36.52 -6.12 17.37
N MET A 69 -37.84 -5.93 17.34
CA MET A 69 -38.51 -4.77 17.92
C MET A 69 -39.02 -5.09 19.31
N ALA A 70 -38.80 -4.22 20.28
CA ALA A 70 -39.26 -4.41 21.65
C ALA A 70 -40.80 -4.57 21.72
N ASN A 71 -41.55 -3.89 20.83
CA ASN A 71 -42.99 -3.97 20.76
C ASN A 71 -43.44 -4.28 19.32
N ARG A 72 -44.58 -4.94 19.19
CA ARG A 72 -45.26 -5.11 17.88
C ARG A 72 -45.79 -3.77 17.39
N ILE A 73 -45.67 -3.53 16.11
CA ILE A 73 -46.34 -2.39 15.49
C ILE A 73 -47.81 -2.77 15.24
N GLU A 74 -48.70 -2.18 15.97
CA GLU A 74 -50.15 -2.40 15.86
C GLU A 74 -50.84 -1.10 15.52
N VAL A 75 -51.85 -1.19 14.65
CA VAL A 75 -52.77 -0.08 14.42
C VAL A 75 -54.02 -0.36 15.23
N GLU A 76 -54.35 0.54 16.12
CA GLU A 76 -55.54 0.51 16.90
C GLU A 76 -56.62 1.34 16.19
N GLN A 77 -57.76 0.69 15.88
CA GLN A 77 -58.91 1.34 15.34
C GLN A 77 -60.08 1.19 16.33
N PRO A 78 -60.47 2.25 17.05
CA PRO A 78 -61.64 2.19 17.93
C PRO A 78 -62.90 2.00 17.09
N LEU A 79 -63.72 1.03 17.47
CA LEU A 79 -64.99 0.77 16.79
C LEU A 79 -65.99 1.93 16.92
N SER A 80 -65.80 2.81 17.89
CA SER A 80 -66.59 4.07 18.01
C SER A 80 -66.63 4.88 16.71
N ARG A 81 -65.52 4.83 15.93
CA ARG A 81 -65.45 5.52 14.61
C ARG A 81 -66.53 5.06 13.61
N PHE A 82 -67.00 3.82 13.77
CA PHE A 82 -68.06 3.23 12.93
C PHE A 82 -69.42 3.27 13.63
N THR A 83 -69.43 3.14 14.96
CA THR A 83 -70.68 3.13 15.74
C THR A 83 -71.23 4.53 15.98
N ASP A 84 -70.42 5.57 16.09
CA ASP A 84 -70.87 6.95 16.33
C ASP A 84 -71.68 7.50 15.16
N PRO A 85 -71.28 7.39 13.87
CA PRO A 85 -72.16 7.78 12.75
C PRO A 85 -73.44 6.96 12.66
N ALA A 86 -73.38 5.68 13.04
CA ALA A 86 -74.52 4.80 13.08
C ALA A 86 -75.52 5.21 14.18
N LYS A 87 -75.02 5.61 15.35
CA LYS A 87 -75.89 6.18 16.43
C LYS A 87 -76.50 7.46 16.02
N ASP A 88 -75.72 8.39 15.41
CA ASP A 88 -76.30 9.68 14.92
C ASP A 88 -77.47 9.45 13.92
N PHE A 89 -77.27 8.48 13.00
CA PHE A 89 -78.29 8.10 12.06
C PHE A 89 -79.52 7.48 12.73
N ILE A 90 -79.36 6.54 13.68
CA ILE A 90 -80.48 5.92 14.41
C ILE A 90 -81.20 6.95 15.27
N HIS A 91 -80.46 7.83 15.96
CA HIS A 91 -81.08 8.89 16.76
C HIS A 91 -81.87 9.89 15.95
N SER A 92 -81.51 10.05 14.67
CA SER A 92 -82.33 10.90 13.72
C SER A 92 -83.65 10.28 13.30
N ILE A 93 -83.73 8.91 13.37
CA ILE A 93 -84.96 8.18 12.95
C ILE A 93 -85.81 7.75 14.16
N LEU A 94 -85.16 7.37 15.28
CA LEU A 94 -85.76 6.88 16.50
C LEU A 94 -85.11 7.57 17.72
N PRO A 95 -85.63 8.76 18.12
CA PRO A 95 -84.97 9.56 19.15
C PRO A 95 -84.97 8.98 20.56
N ASP A 96 -85.86 8.03 20.88
CA ASP A 96 -85.99 7.40 22.19
C ASP A 96 -85.43 5.94 22.30
N ASP A 97 -84.67 5.47 21.29
CA ASP A 97 -84.21 4.08 21.31
C ASP A 97 -82.92 3.93 22.16
N GLN A 98 -83.12 3.65 23.44
CA GLN A 98 -82.04 3.40 24.38
C GLN A 98 -81.36 2.03 24.20
N ILE A 99 -82.01 1.04 23.58
CA ILE A 99 -81.54 -0.31 23.43
C ILE A 99 -80.51 -0.40 22.33
N ILE A 100 -80.72 0.14 21.15
CA ILE A 100 -79.80 0.09 20.02
C ILE A 100 -78.65 1.04 20.24
N SER A 101 -78.95 2.24 20.82
CA SER A 101 -77.90 3.20 21.22
C SER A 101 -76.97 2.59 22.25
N GLY A 102 -77.44 1.91 23.31
CA GLY A 102 -76.67 1.22 24.30
C GLY A 102 -75.84 0.06 23.80
N LEU A 103 -76.39 -0.70 22.81
CA LEU A 103 -75.63 -1.76 22.13
C LEU A 103 -74.48 -1.19 21.30
N LEU A 104 -74.73 -0.14 20.57
CA LEU A 104 -73.67 0.55 19.78
C LEU A 104 -72.64 1.22 20.67
N ASP A 105 -73.00 1.72 21.81
CA ASP A 105 -72.07 2.21 22.84
C ASP A 105 -71.14 1.10 23.32
N HIS A 106 -71.75 -0.05 23.66
CA HIS A 106 -70.99 -1.19 24.09
C HIS A 106 -70.02 -1.73 23.01
N ILE A 107 -70.46 -1.77 21.74
CA ILE A 107 -69.63 -2.12 20.60
C ILE A 107 -68.52 -1.08 20.38
N GLY A 108 -68.84 0.21 20.54
CA GLY A 108 -67.89 1.33 20.39
C GLY A 108 -66.73 1.31 21.38
N THR A 109 -66.89 0.66 22.55
CA THR A 109 -65.80 0.49 23.54
C THR A 109 -64.69 -0.45 23.08
N TYR A 110 -64.96 -1.28 22.09
CA TYR A 110 -63.95 -2.21 21.59
C TYR A 110 -63.01 -1.53 20.61
N THR A 111 -61.73 -1.83 20.77
CA THR A 111 -60.69 -1.37 19.86
C THR A 111 -60.18 -2.56 19.05
N LEU A 112 -60.25 -2.47 17.74
CA LEU A 112 -59.65 -3.47 16.86
C LEU A 112 -58.15 -3.19 16.74
N ARG A 113 -57.33 -4.19 17.08
CA ARG A 113 -55.91 -4.15 16.94
C ARG A 113 -55.46 -4.97 15.76
N PHE A 114 -54.84 -4.34 14.80
CA PHE A 114 -54.31 -4.99 13.61
C PHE A 114 -52.78 -4.97 13.67
N PRO A 115 -52.13 -6.13 13.84
CA PRO A 115 -50.67 -6.18 13.82
C PRO A 115 -50.18 -5.88 12.40
N LEU A 116 -49.42 -4.81 12.22
CA LEU A 116 -48.79 -4.41 10.96
C LEU A 116 -47.47 -5.16 10.76
N ALA A 117 -46.69 -5.29 11.80
CA ALA A 117 -45.43 -6.01 11.76
C ALA A 117 -45.21 -6.82 13.05
N PRO A 118 -44.71 -8.06 13.00
CA PRO A 118 -44.28 -8.83 14.17
C PRO A 118 -43.01 -8.21 14.78
N GLN A 119 -42.63 -8.68 15.96
CA GLN A 119 -41.40 -8.24 16.64
C GLN A 119 -40.14 -8.59 15.85
N ASP A 120 -40.16 -9.71 15.14
CA ASP A 120 -39.02 -10.21 14.37
C ASP A 120 -39.25 -9.99 12.88
N VAL A 121 -38.35 -9.20 12.29
CA VAL A 121 -38.34 -8.90 10.85
C VAL A 121 -36.98 -9.26 10.28
N ALA A 122 -36.96 -10.08 9.26
CA ALA A 122 -35.75 -10.40 8.52
C ALA A 122 -35.95 -10.17 7.03
N THR A 123 -34.98 -9.53 6.37
CA THR A 123 -34.98 -9.33 4.92
C THR A 123 -33.63 -9.65 4.31
N ILE A 124 -33.67 -10.17 3.09
CA ILE A 124 -32.51 -10.26 2.20
C ILE A 124 -32.91 -9.59 0.88
N ASP A 125 -32.20 -8.54 0.55
CA ASP A 125 -32.48 -7.72 -0.62
C ASP A 125 -31.31 -7.71 -1.59
N ALA A 126 -31.57 -7.92 -2.88
CA ALA A 126 -30.63 -7.62 -3.96
C ALA A 126 -30.88 -6.19 -4.45
N ASN A 127 -29.83 -5.37 -4.44
CA ASN A 127 -29.90 -3.98 -4.85
C ASN A 127 -29.00 -3.76 -6.06
N VAL A 128 -29.49 -3.01 -7.03
CA VAL A 128 -28.74 -2.56 -8.20
C VAL A 128 -28.79 -1.03 -8.22
N THR A 129 -27.65 -0.39 -8.33
CA THR A 129 -27.56 1.06 -8.47
C THR A 129 -26.65 1.40 -9.66
N TRP A 130 -27.16 2.19 -10.57
CA TRP A 130 -26.44 2.63 -11.75
C TRP A 130 -26.52 4.15 -11.89
N PRO A 131 -25.45 4.87 -11.55
CA PRO A 131 -25.39 6.29 -11.83
C PRO A 131 -25.25 6.48 -13.35
N VAL A 132 -26.28 6.92 -14.04
CA VAL A 132 -26.28 7.10 -15.51
C VAL A 132 -25.58 8.40 -15.90
N PHE A 133 -25.83 9.47 -15.14
CA PHE A 133 -25.21 10.76 -15.35
C PHE A 133 -24.71 11.33 -14.01
N ALA A 134 -23.47 11.81 -13.97
CA ALA A 134 -22.84 12.41 -12.79
C ALA A 134 -22.02 13.65 -13.20
N GLY A 135 -22.59 14.54 -14.01
CA GLY A 135 -21.96 15.82 -14.38
C GLY A 135 -20.57 15.74 -14.97
N GLY A 136 -20.13 14.58 -15.47
CA GLY A 136 -18.76 14.37 -15.94
C GLY A 136 -17.75 13.93 -14.87
N LYS A 137 -18.13 13.80 -13.61
CA LYS A 137 -17.28 13.38 -12.47
C LYS A 137 -16.45 12.14 -12.75
N ARG A 138 -17.03 11.14 -13.43
CA ARG A 138 -16.36 9.88 -13.81
C ARG A 138 -15.18 10.09 -14.76
N ILE A 139 -15.27 11.07 -15.68
CA ILE A 139 -14.20 11.37 -16.64
C ILE A 139 -12.98 11.89 -15.89
N TYR A 140 -13.18 12.84 -14.97
CA TYR A 140 -12.07 13.40 -14.19
C TYR A 140 -11.54 12.41 -13.18
N ALA A 141 -12.39 11.64 -12.51
CA ALA A 141 -11.96 10.55 -11.64
C ALA A 141 -11.09 9.50 -12.40
N GLY A 142 -11.47 9.15 -13.63
CA GLY A 142 -10.68 8.27 -14.48
C GLY A 142 -9.33 8.87 -14.88
N ARG A 143 -9.27 10.19 -15.15
CA ARG A 143 -8.00 10.90 -15.42
C ARG A 143 -7.10 10.91 -14.21
N ILE A 144 -7.62 11.26 -13.02
CA ILE A 144 -6.87 11.23 -11.76
C ILE A 144 -6.32 9.82 -11.51
N GLY A 145 -7.15 8.78 -11.67
CA GLY A 145 -6.70 7.39 -11.54
C GLY A 145 -5.57 7.02 -12.48
N ARG A 146 -5.57 7.51 -13.73
CA ARG A 146 -4.48 7.32 -14.69
C ARG A 146 -3.21 8.05 -14.23
N THR A 147 -3.32 9.31 -13.84
CA THR A 147 -2.19 10.09 -13.33
C THR A 147 -1.56 9.43 -12.09
N MET A 148 -2.35 8.80 -11.21
CA MET A 148 -1.82 8.05 -10.07
C MET A 148 -1.00 6.82 -10.49
N VAL A 149 -1.35 6.15 -11.59
CA VAL A 149 -0.53 5.08 -12.17
C VAL A 149 0.80 5.65 -12.68
N GLU A 150 0.77 6.75 -13.41
CA GLU A 150 1.96 7.43 -13.93
C GLU A 150 2.89 7.89 -12.80
N VAL A 151 2.35 8.43 -11.70
CA VAL A 151 3.11 8.78 -10.48
C VAL A 151 3.80 7.53 -9.90
N ALA A 152 3.10 6.40 -9.82
CA ALA A 152 3.69 5.15 -9.32
C ALA A 152 4.82 4.64 -10.22
N GLU A 153 4.68 4.76 -11.56
CA GLU A 153 5.70 4.38 -12.54
C GLU A 153 6.95 5.28 -12.44
N VAL A 154 6.77 6.60 -12.29
CA VAL A 154 7.88 7.56 -12.05
C VAL A 154 8.58 7.26 -10.72
N ASN A 155 7.83 6.98 -9.67
CA ASN A 155 8.39 6.59 -8.37
C ASN A 155 9.21 5.29 -8.46
N ARG A 156 8.71 4.30 -9.19
CA ARG A 156 9.46 3.05 -9.45
C ARG A 156 10.78 3.31 -10.17
N ALA A 157 10.78 4.21 -11.17
CA ALA A 157 12.00 4.60 -11.89
C ALA A 157 12.99 5.32 -10.96
N GLN A 158 12.50 6.20 -10.08
CA GLN A 158 13.30 6.89 -9.07
C GLN A 158 13.95 5.90 -8.09
N VAL A 159 13.18 4.97 -7.53
CA VAL A 159 13.68 3.91 -6.65
C VAL A 159 14.74 3.08 -7.37
N GLY A 160 14.51 2.77 -8.66
CA GLY A 160 15.48 2.06 -9.48
C GLY A 160 16.83 2.78 -9.60
N ALA A 161 16.81 4.07 -9.88
CA ALA A 161 18.02 4.88 -9.95
C ALA A 161 18.73 4.96 -8.59
N GLN A 162 17.99 5.17 -7.50
CA GLN A 162 18.55 5.20 -6.15
C GLN A 162 19.22 3.88 -5.76
N MET A 163 18.57 2.75 -6.04
CA MET A 163 19.13 1.43 -5.74
C MET A 163 20.36 1.10 -6.59
N GLN A 164 20.40 1.56 -7.85
CA GLN A 164 21.59 1.43 -8.69
C GLN A 164 22.76 2.25 -8.14
N THR A 165 22.53 3.49 -7.73
CA THR A 165 23.56 4.33 -7.10
C THR A 165 24.11 3.66 -5.85
N LEU A 166 23.22 3.23 -4.96
CA LEU A 166 23.60 2.54 -3.73
C LEU A 166 24.37 1.23 -4.00
N LEU A 167 24.00 0.51 -5.06
CA LEU A 167 24.73 -0.68 -5.48
C LEU A 167 26.15 -0.34 -5.90
N VAL A 168 26.34 0.68 -6.73
CA VAL A 168 27.67 1.11 -7.21
C VAL A 168 28.54 1.51 -6.02
N GLU A 169 28.01 2.32 -5.10
CA GLU A 169 28.70 2.72 -3.88
C GLU A 169 29.09 1.53 -3.01
N SER A 170 28.15 0.62 -2.76
CA SER A 170 28.39 -0.58 -1.93
C SER A 170 29.38 -1.54 -2.58
N TYR A 171 29.30 -1.72 -3.90
CA TYR A 171 30.16 -2.62 -4.67
C TYR A 171 31.60 -2.14 -4.68
N PHE A 172 31.84 -0.87 -5.02
CA PHE A 172 33.19 -0.30 -5.03
C PHE A 172 33.69 0.01 -3.61
N GLY A 173 32.80 0.32 -2.67
CA GLY A 173 33.14 0.40 -1.24
C GLY A 173 33.72 -0.92 -0.70
N LEU A 174 33.08 -2.05 -1.03
CA LEU A 174 33.57 -3.37 -0.70
C LEU A 174 34.96 -3.66 -1.35
N ARG A 175 35.06 -3.33 -2.65
CA ARG A 175 36.34 -3.51 -3.39
C ARG A 175 37.48 -2.68 -2.77
N LEU A 176 37.19 -1.44 -2.39
CA LEU A 176 38.15 -0.56 -1.71
C LEU A 176 38.52 -1.13 -0.32
N GLY A 177 37.52 -1.57 0.46
CA GLY A 177 37.72 -2.18 1.78
C GLY A 177 38.69 -3.38 1.72
N MET A 178 38.54 -4.25 0.72
CA MET A 178 39.45 -5.36 0.49
C MET A 178 40.90 -4.88 0.25
N SER A 179 41.08 -3.84 -0.57
CA SER A 179 42.41 -3.28 -0.81
C SER A 179 43.00 -2.60 0.43
N VAL A 180 42.17 -1.95 1.25
CA VAL A 180 42.64 -1.39 2.55
C VAL A 180 43.09 -2.46 3.49
N VAL A 181 42.36 -3.57 3.64
CA VAL A 181 42.81 -4.72 4.48
C VAL A 181 44.14 -5.25 4.00
N GLU A 182 44.31 -5.45 2.69
CA GLU A 182 45.57 -5.93 2.13
C GLU A 182 46.78 -5.02 2.49
N VAL A 183 46.60 -3.68 2.33
CA VAL A 183 47.63 -2.70 2.69
C VAL A 183 47.91 -2.72 4.18
N ARG A 184 46.91 -2.82 5.06
CA ARG A 184 47.07 -2.89 6.52
C ARG A 184 47.81 -4.17 6.93
N GLU A 185 47.54 -5.31 6.28
CA GLU A 185 48.28 -6.55 6.50
C GLU A 185 49.74 -6.43 6.09
N GLN A 186 50.05 -5.80 4.96
CA GLN A 186 51.42 -5.54 4.54
C GLN A 186 52.15 -4.62 5.53
N THR A 187 51.47 -3.57 6.02
CA THR A 187 52.02 -2.64 7.02
C THR A 187 52.35 -3.37 8.33
N LEU A 188 51.41 -4.19 8.83
CA LEU A 188 51.64 -4.96 10.06
C LEU A 188 52.83 -5.92 9.89
N ARG A 189 52.89 -6.67 8.78
CA ARG A 189 54.04 -7.57 8.48
C ARG A 189 55.38 -6.82 8.42
N ALA A 190 55.40 -5.59 7.92
CA ALA A 190 56.62 -4.76 7.91
C ALA A 190 57.00 -4.34 9.34
N LEU A 191 56.08 -3.86 10.16
CA LEU A 191 56.33 -3.46 11.54
C LEU A 191 56.72 -4.64 12.45
N GLU A 192 56.17 -5.83 12.22
CA GLU A 192 56.60 -7.07 12.92
C GLU A 192 58.04 -7.45 12.59
N ARG A 193 58.51 -7.20 11.35
CA ARG A 193 59.93 -7.35 11.01
C ARG A 193 60.77 -6.33 11.72
N HIS A 194 60.38 -5.04 11.67
CA HIS A 194 61.09 -3.97 12.39
C HIS A 194 61.19 -4.21 13.89
N TYR A 195 60.14 -4.70 14.53
CA TYR A 195 60.16 -5.04 15.95
C TYR A 195 61.13 -6.17 16.26
N ARG A 196 61.17 -7.21 15.44
CA ARG A 196 62.16 -8.30 15.59
C ARG A 196 63.60 -7.82 15.44
N ASP A 197 63.85 -6.88 14.54
CA ASP A 197 65.20 -6.31 14.35
C ASP A 197 65.53 -5.36 15.52
N ALA A 198 64.57 -4.56 16.01
CA ALA A 198 64.78 -3.75 17.22
C ALA A 198 65.16 -4.58 18.47
N LEU A 199 64.50 -5.75 18.63
CA LEU A 199 64.89 -6.68 19.73
C LEU A 199 66.39 -7.15 19.65
N LYS A 200 66.92 -7.44 18.44
CA LYS A 200 68.29 -7.82 18.22
C LYS A 200 69.22 -6.66 18.49
N LEU A 201 68.83 -5.43 18.03
CA LEU A 201 69.65 -4.24 18.25
C LEU A 201 69.72 -3.83 19.72
N GLU A 202 68.64 -3.95 20.48
CA GLU A 202 68.63 -3.74 21.94
C GLU A 202 69.51 -4.77 22.63
N ALA A 203 69.38 -6.05 22.27
CA ALA A 203 70.22 -7.10 22.84
C ALA A 203 71.73 -6.92 22.58
N SER A 204 72.13 -6.29 21.47
CA SER A 204 73.51 -5.93 21.16
C SER A 204 73.95 -4.57 21.73
N GLY A 205 73.04 -3.85 22.44
CA GLY A 205 73.34 -2.54 23.01
C GLY A 205 73.40 -1.39 22.00
N MET A 206 72.93 -1.63 20.75
CA MET A 206 72.91 -0.59 19.68
C MET A 206 71.72 0.40 19.79
N ILE A 207 70.65 0.02 20.42
CA ILE A 207 69.50 0.91 20.73
C ILE A 207 69.09 0.76 22.20
N ASN A 208 68.40 1.76 22.71
CA ASN A 208 67.86 1.74 24.06
C ASN A 208 66.45 1.10 24.12
N LYS A 209 65.99 0.78 25.35
CA LYS A 209 64.69 0.20 25.59
C LYS A 209 63.56 1.07 25.12
N ALA A 210 63.67 2.43 25.18
CA ALA A 210 62.67 3.37 24.76
C ALA A 210 62.46 3.28 23.24
N ASP A 211 63.54 3.17 22.46
CA ASP A 211 63.47 3.03 21.01
C ASP A 211 62.75 1.73 20.60
N ARG A 212 63.02 0.60 21.27
CA ARG A 212 62.28 -0.64 21.04
C ARG A 212 60.81 -0.52 21.41
N LEU A 213 60.49 0.10 22.57
CA LEU A 213 59.08 0.32 22.97
C LEU A 213 58.30 1.18 21.96
N PHE A 214 58.96 2.17 21.34
CA PHE A 214 58.34 2.98 20.28
C PHE A 214 57.96 2.13 19.07
N VAL A 215 58.81 1.20 18.64
CA VAL A 215 58.50 0.27 17.54
C VAL A 215 57.40 -0.69 17.95
N GLU A 216 57.39 -1.18 19.20
CA GLU A 216 56.32 -2.04 19.73
C GLU A 216 54.95 -1.35 19.71
N VAL A 217 54.86 -0.11 20.18
CA VAL A 217 53.62 0.70 20.13
C VAL A 217 53.13 0.87 18.68
N SER A 218 54.06 1.18 17.75
CA SER A 218 53.73 1.34 16.33
C SER A 218 53.18 0.03 15.71
N MET A 219 53.74 -1.12 16.08
CA MET A 219 53.27 -2.45 15.66
C MET A 219 51.88 -2.73 16.22
N ASP A 220 51.62 -2.43 17.49
CA ASP A 220 50.30 -2.63 18.12
C ASP A 220 49.22 -1.68 17.55
N GLU A 221 49.62 -0.44 17.18
CA GLU A 221 48.73 0.46 16.45
C GLU A 221 48.32 -0.10 15.06
N ALA A 222 49.31 -0.64 14.33
CA ALA A 222 49.05 -1.26 13.04
C ALA A 222 48.17 -2.51 13.18
N ARG A 223 48.31 -3.29 14.24
CA ARG A 223 47.45 -4.43 14.54
C ARG A 223 45.99 -3.98 14.79
N ARG A 224 45.80 -2.95 15.62
CA ARG A 224 44.46 -2.37 15.84
C ARG A 224 43.83 -1.80 14.56
N ALA A 225 44.65 -1.13 13.73
CA ALA A 225 44.20 -0.61 12.46
C ALA A 225 43.76 -1.71 11.48
N LEU A 226 44.46 -2.85 11.47
CA LEU A 226 44.04 -4.02 10.68
C LEU A 226 42.70 -4.61 11.17
N GLU A 227 42.56 -4.80 12.49
CA GLU A 227 41.32 -5.32 13.09
C GLU A 227 40.13 -4.43 12.79
N THR A 228 40.30 -3.11 12.84
CA THR A 228 39.28 -2.15 12.45
C THR A 228 38.90 -2.29 10.97
N ALA A 229 39.93 -2.33 10.08
CA ALA A 229 39.69 -2.47 8.64
C ALA A 229 38.99 -3.79 8.29
N ARG A 230 39.26 -4.89 9.00
CA ARG A 230 38.53 -6.15 8.82
C ARG A 230 37.04 -6.05 9.21
N LYS A 231 36.76 -5.41 10.35
CA LYS A 231 35.36 -5.17 10.78
C LYS A 231 34.61 -4.28 9.80
N ASP A 232 35.22 -3.23 9.28
CA ASP A 232 34.65 -2.35 8.27
C ASP A 232 34.35 -3.12 6.97
N LEU A 233 35.24 -4.03 6.59
CA LEU A 233 35.05 -4.93 5.45
C LEU A 233 33.85 -5.86 5.66
N ASP A 234 33.65 -6.43 6.85
CA ASP A 234 32.50 -7.28 7.19
C ASP A 234 31.18 -6.51 7.09
N VAL A 235 31.19 -5.23 7.52
CA VAL A 235 30.02 -4.35 7.38
C VAL A 235 29.71 -4.08 5.90
N ALA A 236 30.74 -3.73 5.10
CA ALA A 236 30.58 -3.50 3.67
C ALA A 236 30.08 -4.76 2.94
N GLN A 237 30.59 -5.92 3.31
CA GLN A 237 30.17 -7.22 2.82
C GLN A 237 28.67 -7.47 3.10
N SER A 238 28.27 -7.23 4.34
CA SER A 238 26.87 -7.41 4.78
C SER A 238 25.92 -6.45 4.06
N ALA A 239 26.32 -5.19 3.85
CA ALA A 239 25.53 -4.20 3.14
C ALA A 239 25.28 -4.60 1.68
N LEU A 240 26.32 -5.02 0.95
CA LEU A 240 26.18 -5.48 -0.42
C LEU A 240 25.31 -6.74 -0.53
N LYS A 241 25.55 -7.74 0.36
CA LYS A 241 24.75 -8.97 0.40
C LYS A 241 23.28 -8.68 0.62
N ALA A 242 22.94 -7.80 1.53
CA ALA A 242 21.55 -7.39 1.79
C ALA A 242 20.90 -6.75 0.55
N LEU A 243 21.63 -5.87 -0.14
CA LEU A 243 21.15 -5.13 -1.30
C LEU A 243 20.81 -6.05 -2.49
N ILE A 244 21.65 -7.05 -2.76
CA ILE A 244 21.48 -8.00 -3.87
C ILE A 244 20.94 -9.36 -3.44
N ARG A 245 20.53 -9.50 -2.18
CA ARG A 245 19.94 -10.71 -1.59
C ARG A 245 20.76 -11.97 -1.79
N ILE A 246 21.98 -11.92 -1.33
CA ILE A 246 22.85 -13.09 -1.17
C ILE A 246 22.79 -13.58 0.27
N ASP A 247 22.87 -14.89 0.45
CA ASP A 247 22.93 -15.52 1.77
C ASP A 247 24.12 -14.96 2.58
N SER A 248 23.89 -14.71 3.86
CA SER A 248 24.91 -14.20 4.77
C SER A 248 26.13 -15.13 4.90
N ALA A 249 25.93 -16.43 4.69
CA ALA A 249 26.99 -17.44 4.75
C ALA A 249 27.94 -17.44 3.54
N VAL A 250 27.63 -16.68 2.49
CA VAL A 250 28.40 -16.63 1.24
C VAL A 250 29.11 -15.29 1.13
N ASP A 251 30.43 -15.29 0.92
CA ASP A 251 31.19 -14.06 0.71
C ASP A 251 31.15 -13.61 -0.75
N VAL A 252 31.05 -12.31 -0.97
CA VAL A 252 31.04 -11.70 -2.29
C VAL A 252 32.39 -11.07 -2.57
N ARG A 253 33.02 -11.47 -3.69
CA ARG A 253 34.25 -10.88 -4.18
C ARG A 253 33.96 -10.02 -5.44
N PRO A 254 34.06 -8.68 -5.34
CA PRO A 254 33.97 -7.80 -6.49
C PRO A 254 35.16 -8.00 -7.43
N VAL A 255 34.92 -8.31 -8.71
CA VAL A 255 35.98 -8.53 -9.70
C VAL A 255 36.18 -7.34 -10.64
N SER A 256 35.22 -6.39 -10.73
CA SER A 256 35.41 -5.20 -11.55
C SER A 256 36.51 -4.31 -10.98
N PRO A 257 37.45 -3.81 -11.84
CA PRO A 257 38.51 -2.94 -11.40
C PRO A 257 38.02 -1.59 -10.91
N LEU A 258 38.72 -0.97 -9.98
CA LEU A 258 38.57 0.45 -9.66
C LEU A 258 38.98 1.30 -10.87
N PHE A 259 38.25 2.33 -11.15
CA PHE A 259 38.53 3.24 -12.27
C PHE A 259 38.44 4.69 -11.83
N ILE A 260 39.12 5.58 -12.55
CA ILE A 260 39.03 7.01 -12.41
C ILE A 260 38.32 7.54 -13.64
N ASN A 261 37.31 8.38 -13.44
CA ASN A 261 36.63 9.05 -14.55
C ASN A 261 37.14 10.50 -14.65
N ASP A 262 38.04 10.74 -15.60
CA ASP A 262 38.67 12.03 -15.80
C ASP A 262 37.84 13.01 -16.67
N THR A 263 36.74 12.52 -17.27
CA THR A 263 35.90 13.29 -18.17
C THR A 263 34.50 13.49 -17.59
N LEU A 264 34.36 14.47 -16.69
CA LEU A 264 33.05 14.88 -16.23
C LEU A 264 32.45 15.93 -17.16
N PRO A 265 31.14 15.83 -17.50
CA PRO A 265 30.42 16.89 -18.20
C PRO A 265 30.47 18.22 -17.45
N SER A 266 30.28 19.33 -18.18
CA SER A 266 30.22 20.65 -17.55
C SER A 266 29.01 20.77 -16.60
N PRO A 267 29.07 21.62 -15.57
CA PRO A 267 27.96 21.86 -14.65
C PRO A 267 26.66 22.27 -15.37
N GLU A 268 26.80 23.05 -16.49
CA GLU A 268 25.64 23.49 -17.28
C GLU A 268 24.95 22.33 -17.94
N ARG A 269 25.69 21.35 -18.43
CA ARG A 269 25.14 20.12 -19.01
C ARG A 269 24.43 19.25 -17.95
N PHE A 270 24.99 19.18 -16.75
CA PHE A 270 24.32 18.49 -15.63
C PHE A 270 23.01 19.18 -15.23
N LYS A 271 22.98 20.53 -15.20
CA LYS A 271 21.75 21.30 -14.92
C LYS A 271 20.67 21.04 -15.97
N ALA A 272 21.05 21.02 -17.26
CA ALA A 272 20.11 20.72 -18.33
C ALA A 272 19.55 19.29 -18.20
N LEU A 273 20.43 18.29 -18.02
CA LEU A 273 20.01 16.91 -17.81
C LEU A 273 19.12 16.73 -16.56
N ALA A 274 19.43 17.43 -15.48
CA ALA A 274 18.63 17.38 -14.26
C ALA A 274 17.23 17.97 -14.48
N ARG A 275 17.11 19.06 -15.24
CA ARG A 275 15.81 19.67 -15.57
C ARG A 275 14.95 18.70 -16.39
N ASP A 276 15.54 18.05 -17.39
CA ASP A 276 14.80 17.22 -18.34
C ASP A 276 14.46 15.82 -17.77
N ASN A 277 15.27 15.31 -16.84
CA ASN A 277 15.18 13.95 -16.33
C ASN A 277 14.90 13.85 -14.82
N SER A 278 14.55 14.95 -14.16
CA SER A 278 14.26 14.92 -12.72
C SER A 278 12.97 14.20 -12.42
N TYR A 279 13.06 13.10 -11.71
CA TYR A 279 11.88 12.37 -11.18
C TYR A 279 11.02 13.27 -10.29
N ALA A 280 11.62 14.12 -9.47
CA ALA A 280 10.89 15.03 -8.58
C ALA A 280 10.08 16.08 -9.38
N LEU A 281 10.66 16.68 -10.41
CA LEU A 281 9.94 17.63 -11.27
C LEU A 281 8.80 16.95 -12.03
N ASN A 282 9.03 15.74 -12.54
CA ASN A 282 7.99 14.96 -13.21
C ASN A 282 6.84 14.60 -12.25
N GLN A 283 7.15 14.16 -11.04
CA GLN A 283 6.13 13.89 -10.01
C GLN A 283 5.32 15.14 -9.67
N LEU A 284 5.97 16.31 -9.51
CA LEU A 284 5.28 17.57 -9.23
C LEU A 284 4.37 18.00 -10.41
N GLY A 285 4.81 17.79 -11.65
CA GLY A 285 3.99 18.01 -12.83
C GLY A 285 2.72 17.14 -12.81
N LEU A 286 2.88 15.83 -12.59
CA LEU A 286 1.75 14.91 -12.48
C LEU A 286 0.82 15.23 -11.30
N GLN A 287 1.35 15.66 -10.15
CA GLN A 287 0.54 16.11 -9.02
C GLN A 287 -0.26 17.38 -9.37
N SER A 288 0.34 18.33 -10.10
CA SER A 288 -0.36 19.51 -10.61
C SER A 288 -1.51 19.13 -11.54
N ASP A 289 -1.28 18.20 -12.46
CA ASP A 289 -2.31 17.69 -13.38
C ASP A 289 -3.45 16.97 -12.62
N ALA A 290 -3.12 16.21 -11.59
CA ALA A 290 -4.09 15.57 -10.71
C ALA A 290 -4.94 16.63 -10.00
N ALA A 291 -4.31 17.63 -9.38
CA ALA A 291 -5.00 18.72 -8.68
C ALA A 291 -5.91 19.54 -9.62
N GLU A 292 -5.49 19.78 -10.86
CA GLU A 292 -6.33 20.44 -11.86
C GLU A 292 -7.56 19.59 -12.19
N ASN A 293 -7.39 18.29 -12.36
CA ASN A 293 -8.52 17.37 -12.60
C ASN A 293 -9.43 17.25 -11.36
N GLU A 294 -8.90 17.31 -10.14
CA GLU A 294 -9.69 17.37 -8.89
C GLU A 294 -10.52 18.65 -8.82
N LEU A 295 -9.95 19.80 -9.17
CA LEU A 295 -10.67 21.06 -9.27
C LEU A 295 -11.82 20.96 -10.29
N ARG A 296 -11.54 20.41 -11.47
CA ARG A 296 -12.57 20.19 -12.50
C ARG A 296 -13.65 19.21 -12.03
N MET A 297 -13.25 18.13 -11.34
CA MET A 297 -14.16 17.17 -10.74
C MET A 297 -15.06 17.82 -9.67
N SER A 298 -14.51 18.67 -8.81
CA SER A 298 -15.28 19.40 -7.80
C SER A 298 -16.36 20.29 -8.43
N ARG A 299 -16.05 20.94 -9.55
CA ARG A 299 -17.02 21.77 -10.29
C ARG A 299 -18.19 20.97 -10.87
N THR A 300 -18.02 19.65 -11.07
CA THR A 300 -19.15 18.80 -11.54
C THR A 300 -20.24 18.65 -10.50
N GLY A 301 -20.00 18.99 -9.23
CA GLY A 301 -21.03 19.02 -8.18
C GLY A 301 -22.13 20.05 -8.38
N TYR A 302 -21.95 21.02 -9.31
CA TYR A 302 -23.02 21.94 -9.72
C TYR A 302 -23.94 21.35 -10.82
N ALA A 303 -23.58 20.21 -11.40
CA ALA A 303 -24.41 19.53 -12.40
C ALA A 303 -25.32 18.50 -11.71
N PRO A 304 -26.54 18.26 -12.23
CA PRO A 304 -27.43 17.25 -11.66
C PRO A 304 -26.82 15.86 -11.78
N GLU A 305 -27.01 15.01 -10.76
CA GLU A 305 -26.69 13.59 -10.82
C GLU A 305 -27.98 12.80 -11.08
N ILE A 306 -27.94 11.84 -12.02
CA ILE A 306 -29.05 10.94 -12.34
C ILE A 306 -28.62 9.50 -12.12
N ALA A 307 -29.33 8.79 -11.27
CA ALA A 307 -29.08 7.38 -10.99
C ALA A 307 -30.36 6.54 -11.19
N LEU A 308 -30.18 5.37 -11.78
CA LEU A 308 -31.20 4.32 -11.78
C LEU A 308 -30.94 3.40 -10.59
N PHE A 309 -31.99 2.99 -9.92
CA PHE A 309 -31.91 2.02 -8.85
C PHE A 309 -32.95 0.92 -9.00
N GLY A 310 -32.63 -0.27 -8.56
CA GLY A 310 -33.52 -1.40 -8.47
C GLY A 310 -33.27 -2.16 -7.17
N LYS A 311 -34.34 -2.60 -6.55
CA LYS A 311 -34.30 -3.44 -5.37
C LYS A 311 -35.22 -4.64 -5.59
N HIS A 312 -34.73 -5.85 -5.30
CA HIS A 312 -35.55 -7.06 -5.30
C HIS A 312 -35.38 -7.79 -3.97
N THR A 313 -36.48 -7.99 -3.25
CA THR A 313 -36.48 -8.72 -1.99
C THR A 313 -36.47 -10.21 -2.26
N LEU A 314 -35.33 -10.86 -2.02
CA LEU A 314 -35.13 -12.31 -2.20
C LEU A 314 -35.84 -13.10 -1.10
N TYR A 315 -35.75 -12.61 0.14
CA TYR A 315 -36.36 -13.22 1.31
C TYR A 315 -36.92 -12.15 2.24
N SER A 316 -38.11 -12.41 2.79
CA SER A 316 -38.69 -11.59 3.85
C SER A 316 -39.44 -12.46 4.85
N HIS A 317 -39.17 -12.23 6.13
CA HIS A 317 -39.90 -12.81 7.26
C HIS A 317 -40.46 -11.66 8.10
N GLY A 318 -41.70 -11.80 8.55
CA GLY A 318 -42.32 -10.78 9.40
C GLY A 318 -42.95 -9.60 8.64
N ILE A 319 -42.77 -9.48 7.34
CA ILE A 319 -43.46 -8.48 6.51
C ILE A 319 -44.61 -9.14 5.77
N ARG A 320 -45.82 -8.58 5.88
CA ARG A 320 -46.96 -9.08 5.10
C ARG A 320 -46.66 -9.03 3.60
N LYS A 321 -46.82 -10.18 2.92
CA LYS A 321 -46.45 -10.39 1.51
C LYS A 321 -47.04 -9.34 0.53
N ASN A 322 -48.12 -8.67 0.90
CA ASN A 322 -48.83 -7.70 0.05
C ASN A 322 -48.63 -6.24 0.49
N LEU A 323 -47.84 -5.98 1.54
CA LEU A 323 -47.66 -4.61 2.06
C LEU A 323 -46.63 -3.82 1.24
N LEU A 324 -45.59 -4.50 0.73
CA LEU A 324 -44.55 -3.86 -0.10
C LEU A 324 -44.31 -4.72 -1.34
N PRO A 325 -44.10 -4.08 -2.50
CA PRO A 325 -43.75 -4.80 -3.71
C PRO A 325 -42.38 -5.46 -3.55
N ARG A 326 -42.24 -6.69 -4.03
CA ARG A 326 -40.96 -7.42 -3.98
C ARG A 326 -39.88 -6.80 -4.85
N THR A 327 -40.29 -6.14 -5.92
CA THR A 327 -39.39 -5.48 -6.85
C THR A 327 -39.77 -4.02 -6.96
N VAL A 328 -38.78 -3.16 -6.75
CA VAL A 328 -38.91 -1.70 -6.93
C VAL A 328 -37.83 -1.27 -7.89
N VAL A 329 -38.17 -0.51 -8.90
CA VAL A 329 -37.26 0.15 -9.83
C VAL A 329 -37.62 1.62 -9.92
N GLY A 330 -36.60 2.45 -10.03
CA GLY A 330 -36.81 3.89 -10.09
C GLY A 330 -35.58 4.63 -10.62
N ALA A 331 -35.78 5.93 -10.83
CA ALA A 331 -34.72 6.87 -11.14
C ALA A 331 -34.77 8.00 -10.09
N GLY A 332 -33.62 8.41 -9.64
CA GLY A 332 -33.42 9.54 -8.73
C GLY A 332 -32.53 10.59 -9.38
N PHE A 333 -32.75 11.84 -9.02
CA PHE A 333 -31.87 12.95 -9.39
C PHE A 333 -31.62 13.82 -8.15
N THR A 334 -30.41 14.35 -8.06
CA THR A 334 -29.98 15.27 -7.00
C THR A 334 -29.28 16.47 -7.63
#